data_e03b1b7d48a1073594b2c03566c55944
#
_entry.id   e03b1b7d48a1073594b2c03566c55944
#
_cell.length_a   1.000
_cell.length_b   1.000
_cell.length_c   1.000
_cell.angle_alpha   90.00
_cell.angle_beta   90.00
_cell.angle_gamma   90.00
#
_symmetry.space_group_name_H-M   'P 1'
#
loop_
_entity.id
_entity.type
_entity.pdbx_description
1 polymer ?
#
loop_
_entity_poly.entity_id
_entity_poly.type
_entity_poly.pdbx_seq_one_letter_code
_entity_poly.pdbx_strand_id
1 'polypeptide(L)'
;MKLATPGLVKVQLDAGITEAGTGIDDVAWNILGHTYYLKAEDANAFAFETLDPPGTFVPPHIHPTQDEFIYILENEFDLYLDGQHHKATKGDLVRMPAGIPHGYYNLSDLATKALFWVAPGRRLRELFDVLHNMTDPMQVVAESALREVQFLRPEDCAFDMLALKAAAE
;
A
#
# COMPACT_ATOMS: atom_id res chain seq x y z
N MET A 1 -9.99 4.49 -18.65
CA MET A 1 -9.95 4.43 -17.17
C MET A 1 -10.96 5.43 -16.64
N LYS A 2 -12.05 4.97 -16.03
CA LYS A 2 -13.04 5.86 -15.41
C LYS A 2 -12.56 6.20 -14.01
N LEU A 3 -12.40 7.48 -13.72
CA LEU A 3 -12.30 7.95 -12.34
C LEU A 3 -13.62 7.59 -11.64
N ALA A 4 -13.53 6.85 -10.55
CA ALA A 4 -14.68 6.58 -9.72
C ALA A 4 -15.27 7.91 -9.22
N THR A 5 -16.57 8.04 -9.21
CA THR A 5 -17.26 9.20 -8.65
C THR A 5 -16.84 9.34 -7.19
N PRO A 6 -16.24 10.46 -6.75
CA PRO A 6 -15.86 10.63 -5.36
C PRO A 6 -17.08 10.53 -4.46
N GLY A 7 -17.02 9.71 -3.41
CA GLY A 7 -17.81 9.97 -2.22
C GLY A 7 -18.84 8.98 -1.75
N LEU A 8 -18.99 7.78 -2.32
CA LEU A 8 -19.87 6.78 -1.71
C LEU A 8 -19.08 5.52 -1.37
N VAL A 9 -18.64 5.44 -0.12
CA VAL A 9 -18.24 4.16 0.48
C VAL A 9 -19.45 3.23 0.41
N LYS A 10 -19.31 2.10 -0.29
CA LYS A 10 -20.35 1.08 -0.29
C LYS A 10 -20.60 0.62 1.14
N VAL A 11 -21.85 0.64 1.55
CA VAL A 11 -22.25 0.19 2.90
C VAL A 11 -22.17 -1.33 3.03
N GLN A 12 -22.17 -2.04 1.90
CA GLN A 12 -22.17 -3.49 1.84
C GLN A 12 -21.44 -3.98 0.59
N LEU A 13 -20.64 -5.06 0.74
CA LEU A 13 -20.03 -5.75 -0.38
C LEU A 13 -21.08 -6.48 -1.24
N ASP A 14 -20.91 -6.39 -2.54
CA ASP A 14 -21.64 -7.21 -3.49
C ASP A 14 -20.92 -8.56 -3.69
N ALA A 15 -21.67 -9.64 -3.84
CA ALA A 15 -21.10 -10.92 -4.20
C ALA A 15 -20.57 -10.91 -5.63
N GLY A 16 -19.33 -11.39 -5.84
CA GLY A 16 -18.72 -11.40 -7.17
C GLY A 16 -17.27 -11.87 -7.14
N ILE A 17 -16.68 -11.89 -8.34
CA ILE A 17 -15.26 -12.21 -8.57
C ILE A 17 -14.64 -11.00 -9.29
N THR A 18 -13.52 -10.51 -8.76
CA THR A 18 -12.69 -9.52 -9.45
C THR A 18 -11.43 -10.22 -9.95
N GLU A 19 -11.24 -10.27 -11.25
CA GLU A 19 -10.12 -10.97 -11.88
C GLU A 19 -8.75 -10.37 -11.48
N ALA A 20 -7.69 -11.19 -11.52
CA ALA A 20 -6.33 -10.74 -11.25
C ALA A 20 -5.91 -9.62 -12.22
N GLY A 21 -5.21 -8.61 -11.73
CA GLY A 21 -4.75 -7.48 -12.53
C GLY A 21 -5.87 -6.53 -13.01
N THR A 22 -7.07 -6.64 -12.44
CA THR A 22 -8.19 -5.73 -12.70
C THR A 22 -8.77 -5.20 -11.41
N GLY A 23 -9.53 -4.12 -11.48
CA GLY A 23 -10.29 -3.55 -10.35
C GLY A 23 -11.78 -3.66 -10.55
N ILE A 24 -12.55 -3.63 -9.47
CA ILE A 24 -14.02 -3.48 -9.52
C ILE A 24 -14.34 -2.20 -10.30
N ASP A 25 -15.26 -2.29 -11.26
CA ASP A 25 -15.64 -1.19 -12.14
C ASP A 25 -14.46 -0.53 -12.89
N ASP A 26 -13.41 -1.33 -13.19
CA ASP A 26 -12.16 -0.88 -13.82
C ASP A 26 -11.37 0.15 -12.99
N VAL A 27 -11.61 0.23 -11.68
CA VAL A 27 -10.93 1.18 -10.81
C VAL A 27 -9.50 0.73 -10.53
N ALA A 28 -8.55 1.58 -10.92
CA ALA A 28 -7.14 1.42 -10.63
C ALA A 28 -6.49 2.78 -10.37
N TRP A 29 -5.44 2.78 -9.56
CA TRP A 29 -4.66 3.98 -9.24
C TRP A 29 -3.19 3.77 -9.60
N ASN A 30 -2.58 4.81 -10.17
CA ASN A 30 -1.13 4.89 -10.35
C ASN A 30 -0.58 5.89 -9.33
N ILE A 31 0.27 5.42 -8.42
CA ILE A 31 0.82 6.24 -7.35
C ILE A 31 2.33 6.00 -7.29
N LEU A 32 3.14 6.98 -7.71
CA LEU A 32 4.60 6.93 -7.68
C LEU A 32 5.22 5.63 -8.22
N GLY A 33 4.68 5.12 -9.34
CA GLY A 33 5.17 3.91 -10.00
C GLY A 33 4.44 2.63 -9.60
N HIS A 34 3.71 2.61 -8.51
CA HIS A 34 2.82 1.50 -8.13
C HIS A 34 1.52 1.54 -8.93
N THR A 35 0.96 0.37 -9.24
CA THR A 35 -0.42 0.26 -9.70
C THR A 35 -1.23 -0.50 -8.66
N TYR A 36 -2.36 0.07 -8.24
CA TYR A 36 -3.28 -0.52 -7.28
C TYR A 36 -4.64 -0.76 -7.93
N TYR A 37 -5.17 -1.96 -7.82
CA TYR A 37 -6.46 -2.38 -8.38
C TYR A 37 -7.46 -2.61 -7.25
N LEU A 38 -8.61 -1.94 -7.28
CA LEU A 38 -9.66 -2.11 -6.28
C LEU A 38 -10.21 -3.54 -6.28
N LYS A 39 -10.13 -4.25 -5.15
CA LYS A 39 -10.63 -5.63 -5.02
C LYS A 39 -11.87 -5.76 -4.16
N ALA A 40 -11.97 -4.98 -3.10
CA ALA A 40 -13.15 -4.96 -2.23
C ALA A 40 -13.19 -3.63 -1.47
N GLU A 41 -14.40 -3.15 -1.22
CA GLU A 41 -14.60 -1.90 -0.47
C GLU A 41 -15.94 -1.92 0.26
N ASP A 42 -15.88 -1.77 1.57
CA ASP A 42 -17.02 -1.42 2.42
C ASP A 42 -16.52 -0.69 3.69
N ALA A 43 -17.43 -0.46 4.65
CA ALA A 43 -17.07 0.20 5.90
C ALA A 43 -16.09 -0.61 6.76
N ASN A 44 -16.04 -1.94 6.60
CA ASN A 44 -15.25 -2.84 7.43
C ASN A 44 -13.85 -3.08 6.87
N ALA A 45 -13.70 -3.03 5.53
CA ALA A 45 -12.43 -3.29 4.88
C ALA A 45 -12.31 -2.57 3.53
N PHE A 46 -11.07 -2.28 3.15
CA PHE A 46 -10.69 -1.83 1.83
C PHE A 46 -9.54 -2.71 1.35
N ALA A 47 -9.72 -3.41 0.23
CA ALA A 47 -8.73 -4.33 -0.32
C ALA A 47 -8.33 -3.94 -1.74
N PHE A 48 -7.04 -4.06 -2.04
CA PHE A 48 -6.47 -3.75 -3.35
C PHE A 48 -5.32 -4.71 -3.69
N GLU A 49 -5.25 -5.08 -4.95
CA GLU A 49 -4.11 -5.83 -5.51
C GLU A 49 -3.08 -4.83 -6.01
N THR A 50 -1.79 -5.09 -5.76
CA THR A 50 -0.71 -4.23 -6.21
C THR A 50 0.10 -4.87 -7.33
N LEU A 51 0.60 -4.02 -8.22
CA LEU A 51 1.72 -4.30 -9.12
C LEU A 51 2.82 -3.29 -8.82
N ASP A 52 3.92 -3.81 -8.31
CA ASP A 52 5.05 -3.04 -7.80
C ASP A 52 6.31 -3.35 -8.64
N PRO A 53 6.64 -2.53 -9.66
CA PRO A 53 7.87 -2.69 -10.45
C PRO A 53 9.14 -2.64 -9.59
N PRO A 54 10.28 -3.15 -10.10
CA PRO A 54 11.57 -3.01 -9.43
C PRO A 54 11.89 -1.57 -9.02
N GLY A 55 12.37 -1.39 -7.79
CA GLY A 55 12.74 -0.10 -7.24
C GLY A 55 11.60 0.72 -6.68
N THR A 56 10.35 0.28 -6.77
CA THR A 56 9.21 0.95 -6.10
C THR A 56 9.21 0.67 -4.61
N PHE A 57 8.75 1.63 -3.83
CA PHE A 57 8.64 1.49 -2.38
C PHE A 57 7.64 2.48 -1.78
N VAL A 58 7.12 2.11 -0.62
CA VAL A 58 6.42 3.02 0.29
C VAL A 58 7.24 3.10 1.58
N PRO A 59 7.78 4.28 1.91
CA PRO A 59 8.64 4.43 3.08
C PRO A 59 7.88 4.22 4.39
N PRO A 60 8.59 4.10 5.53
CA PRO A 60 7.95 3.86 6.82
C PRO A 60 6.87 4.87 7.17
N HIS A 61 5.69 4.36 7.50
CA HIS A 61 4.50 5.12 7.86
C HIS A 61 3.66 4.36 8.89
N ILE A 62 2.68 5.03 9.44
CA ILE A 62 1.76 4.50 10.45
C ILE A 62 0.32 4.72 9.97
N HIS A 63 -0.51 3.70 10.12
CA HIS A 63 -1.96 3.81 10.12
C HIS A 63 -2.46 3.84 11.56
N PRO A 64 -2.85 5.01 12.13
CA PRO A 64 -3.19 5.09 13.55
C PRO A 64 -4.41 4.27 13.95
N THR A 65 -5.34 4.03 13.03
CA THR A 65 -6.67 3.46 13.30
C THR A 65 -7.05 2.28 12.42
N GLN A 66 -6.10 1.76 11.64
CA GLN A 66 -6.33 0.64 10.72
C GLN A 66 -5.28 -0.43 10.94
N ASP A 67 -5.70 -1.69 11.02
CA ASP A 67 -4.80 -2.81 10.80
C ASP A 67 -4.60 -2.98 9.30
N GLU A 68 -3.36 -3.19 8.86
CA GLU A 68 -3.04 -3.48 7.47
C GLU A 68 -2.41 -4.87 7.33
N PHE A 69 -2.70 -5.50 6.19
CA PHE A 69 -2.21 -6.84 5.88
C PHE A 69 -1.71 -6.87 4.45
N ILE A 70 -0.64 -7.67 4.21
CA ILE A 70 -0.14 -7.96 2.87
C ILE A 70 -0.06 -9.47 2.71
N TYR A 71 -0.66 -10.00 1.66
CA TYR A 71 -0.45 -11.38 1.21
C TYR A 71 0.33 -11.36 -0.10
N ILE A 72 1.53 -11.95 -0.10
CA ILE A 72 2.41 -11.92 -1.28
C ILE A 72 1.91 -12.93 -2.31
N LEU A 73 1.53 -12.45 -3.50
CA LEU A 73 1.05 -13.27 -4.61
C LEU A 73 2.18 -13.73 -5.53
N GLU A 74 3.12 -12.85 -5.84
CA GLU A 74 4.28 -13.13 -6.69
C GLU A 74 5.50 -12.36 -6.19
N ASN A 75 6.68 -12.97 -6.30
CA ASN A 75 7.97 -12.41 -5.92
C ASN A 75 8.08 -12.10 -4.42
N GLU A 76 8.67 -10.98 -4.02
CA GLU A 76 9.02 -10.67 -2.63
C GLU A 76 9.00 -9.17 -2.34
N PHE A 77 8.91 -8.83 -1.04
CA PHE A 77 9.19 -7.48 -0.52
C PHE A 77 10.23 -7.54 0.59
N ASP A 78 11.09 -6.54 0.61
CA ASP A 78 11.81 -6.15 1.81
C ASP A 78 10.93 -5.21 2.64
N LEU A 79 10.84 -5.45 3.95
CA LEU A 79 9.90 -4.78 4.84
C LEU A 79 10.65 -4.04 5.95
N TYR A 80 10.26 -2.79 6.18
CA TYR A 80 10.46 -2.13 7.46
C TYR A 80 9.25 -2.48 8.33
N LEU A 81 9.44 -3.18 9.44
CA LEU A 81 8.35 -3.59 10.31
C LEU A 81 8.76 -3.41 11.77
N ASP A 82 8.13 -2.47 12.45
CA ASP A 82 8.42 -2.12 13.85
C ASP A 82 9.92 -1.89 14.13
N GLY A 83 10.58 -1.14 13.24
CA GLY A 83 12.01 -0.84 13.36
C GLY A 83 12.96 -1.97 13.01
N GLN A 84 12.46 -3.07 12.44
CA GLN A 84 13.28 -4.21 12.01
C GLN A 84 13.13 -4.48 10.51
N HIS A 85 14.20 -4.99 9.89
CA HIS A 85 14.19 -5.46 8.51
C HIS A 85 13.68 -6.89 8.46
N HIS A 86 12.69 -7.13 7.61
CA HIS A 86 12.18 -8.44 7.27
C HIS A 86 12.11 -8.62 5.77
N LYS A 87 12.00 -9.86 5.31
CA LYS A 87 11.69 -10.20 3.93
C LYS A 87 10.44 -11.10 3.92
N ALA A 88 9.48 -10.77 3.08
CA ALA A 88 8.30 -11.60 2.83
C ALA A 88 8.31 -12.06 1.37
N THR A 89 8.03 -13.34 1.17
CA THR A 89 8.04 -13.99 -0.15
C THR A 89 6.66 -14.53 -0.49
N LYS A 90 6.48 -14.99 -1.71
CA LYS A 90 5.22 -15.57 -2.18
C LYS A 90 4.61 -16.56 -1.18
N GLY A 91 3.36 -16.31 -0.80
CA GLY A 91 2.59 -17.12 0.16
C GLY A 91 2.66 -16.62 1.60
N ASP A 92 3.55 -15.68 1.91
CA ASP A 92 3.63 -15.09 3.25
C ASP A 92 2.51 -14.08 3.48
N LEU A 93 2.04 -14.03 4.74
CA LEU A 93 1.12 -13.01 5.24
C LEU A 93 1.84 -12.08 6.21
N VAL A 94 1.92 -10.81 5.86
CA VAL A 94 2.45 -9.75 6.72
C VAL A 94 1.29 -9.13 7.51
N ARG A 95 1.49 -8.91 8.80
CA ARG A 95 0.54 -8.24 9.70
C ARG A 95 1.16 -6.94 10.19
N MET A 96 0.46 -5.83 9.97
CA MET A 96 0.87 -4.48 10.35
C MET A 96 -0.25 -3.85 11.20
N PRO A 97 -0.26 -4.13 12.51
CA PRO A 97 -1.28 -3.59 13.40
C PRO A 97 -1.30 -2.06 13.42
N ALA A 98 -2.46 -1.50 13.73
CA ALA A 98 -2.62 -0.06 13.91
C ALA A 98 -1.55 0.53 14.84
N GLY A 99 -0.98 1.66 14.45
CA GLY A 99 0.05 2.35 15.21
C GLY A 99 1.47 1.78 15.08
N ILE A 100 1.67 0.64 14.41
CA ILE A 100 3.00 0.05 14.19
C ILE A 100 3.62 0.62 12.91
N PRO A 101 4.84 1.22 12.98
CA PRO A 101 5.53 1.71 11.80
C PRO A 101 5.88 0.59 10.83
N HIS A 102 5.54 0.78 9.57
CA HIS A 102 5.86 -0.18 8.51
C HIS A 102 6.08 0.51 7.16
N GLY A 103 6.81 -0.19 6.29
CA GLY A 103 7.07 0.20 4.91
C GLY A 103 7.43 -1.02 4.09
N TYR A 104 7.28 -0.97 2.77
CA TYR A 104 7.60 -2.07 1.88
C TYR A 104 8.36 -1.59 0.64
N TYR A 105 9.25 -2.45 0.16
CA TYR A 105 10.21 -2.12 -0.90
C TYR A 105 10.34 -3.31 -1.85
N ASN A 106 10.20 -3.07 -3.14
CA ASN A 106 10.63 -4.05 -4.14
C ASN A 106 12.08 -3.76 -4.52
N LEU A 107 13.01 -4.42 -3.84
CA LEU A 107 14.46 -4.29 -4.10
C LEU A 107 14.97 -5.37 -5.06
N SER A 108 14.09 -6.22 -5.60
CA SER A 108 14.43 -7.26 -6.58
C SER A 108 14.40 -6.72 -8.02
N ASP A 109 14.81 -7.55 -8.96
CA ASP A 109 14.80 -7.24 -10.40
C ASP A 109 13.49 -7.60 -11.12
N LEU A 110 12.53 -8.14 -10.37
CA LEU A 110 11.22 -8.56 -10.88
C LEU A 110 10.11 -7.74 -10.26
N ALA A 111 8.99 -7.60 -10.95
CA ALA A 111 7.80 -7.01 -10.38
C ALA A 111 7.23 -7.89 -9.26
N THR A 112 6.82 -7.28 -8.16
CA THR A 112 6.11 -7.93 -7.05
C THR A 112 4.62 -7.70 -7.22
N LYS A 113 3.80 -8.71 -6.90
CA LYS A 113 2.35 -8.59 -6.79
C LYS A 113 1.91 -9.04 -5.41
N ALA A 114 0.99 -8.30 -4.83
CA ALA A 114 0.46 -8.60 -3.51
C ALA A 114 -1.00 -8.18 -3.38
N LEU A 115 -1.70 -8.82 -2.45
CA LEU A 115 -3.00 -8.38 -2.00
C LEU A 115 -2.83 -7.65 -0.67
N PHE A 116 -3.24 -6.42 -0.64
CA PHE A 116 -3.31 -5.59 0.56
C PHE A 116 -4.75 -5.42 1.00
N TRP A 117 -4.96 -5.34 2.31
CA TRP A 117 -6.23 -4.82 2.83
C TRP A 117 -6.02 -4.13 4.16
N VAL A 118 -6.86 -3.15 4.43
CA VAL A 118 -6.95 -2.46 5.72
C VAL A 118 -8.30 -2.70 6.36
N ALA A 119 -8.33 -2.79 7.67
CA ALA A 119 -9.54 -2.95 8.47
C ALA A 119 -9.48 -2.03 9.70
N PRO A 120 -10.47 -1.13 9.86
CA PRO A 120 -11.53 -0.73 8.92
C PRO A 120 -10.99 0.06 7.72
N GLY A 121 -11.82 0.20 6.67
CA GLY A 121 -11.42 0.90 5.43
C GLY A 121 -11.09 2.39 5.61
N ARG A 122 -11.80 3.09 6.53
CA ARG A 122 -11.61 4.51 6.83
C ARG A 122 -11.53 5.38 5.57
N ARG A 123 -10.49 6.23 5.49
CA ARG A 123 -10.29 7.19 4.39
C ARG A 123 -9.25 6.75 3.36
N LEU A 124 -8.81 5.48 3.36
CA LEU A 124 -7.76 5.04 2.46
C LEU A 124 -8.18 5.11 0.99
N ARG A 125 -9.45 4.80 0.69
CA ARG A 125 -10.02 4.98 -0.67
C ARG A 125 -9.92 6.44 -1.12
N GLU A 126 -10.34 7.37 -0.29
CA GLU A 126 -10.26 8.81 -0.57
C GLU A 126 -8.81 9.24 -0.81
N LEU A 127 -7.88 8.72 -0.01
CA LEU A 127 -6.45 8.99 -0.20
C LEU A 127 -5.98 8.53 -1.58
N PHE A 128 -6.29 7.32 -2.00
CA PHE A 128 -5.88 6.80 -3.31
C PHE A 128 -6.46 7.62 -4.47
N ASP A 129 -7.71 8.06 -4.36
CA ASP A 129 -8.33 8.93 -5.37
C ASP A 129 -7.58 10.27 -5.52
N VAL A 130 -7.10 10.85 -4.41
CA VAL A 130 -6.32 12.10 -4.41
C VAL A 130 -4.89 11.86 -4.92
N LEU A 131 -4.26 10.74 -4.56
CA LEU A 131 -2.88 10.43 -4.95
C LEU A 131 -2.74 9.95 -6.40
N HIS A 132 -3.84 9.60 -7.06
CA HIS A 132 -3.80 9.08 -8.42
C HIS A 132 -3.09 10.03 -9.39
N ASN A 133 -2.02 9.53 -10.06
CA ASN A 133 -1.14 10.29 -10.95
C ASN A 133 -0.39 11.46 -10.30
N MET A 134 -0.35 11.54 -8.98
CA MET A 134 0.50 12.50 -8.28
C MET A 134 1.97 12.08 -8.40
N THR A 135 2.82 13.03 -8.77
CA THR A 135 4.25 12.77 -9.04
C THR A 135 5.20 13.41 -8.01
N ASP A 136 4.68 14.30 -7.17
CA ASP A 136 5.46 14.98 -6.14
C ASP A 136 5.37 14.22 -4.80
N PRO A 137 6.47 13.57 -4.33
CA PRO A 137 6.47 12.84 -3.07
C PRO A 137 6.11 13.70 -1.85
N MET A 138 6.44 14.99 -1.85
CA MET A 138 6.11 15.87 -0.74
C MET A 138 4.60 16.13 -0.65
N GLN A 139 3.93 16.25 -1.80
CA GLN A 139 2.47 16.33 -1.83
C GLN A 139 1.82 15.02 -1.39
N VAL A 140 2.40 13.87 -1.79
CA VAL A 140 1.91 12.55 -1.32
C VAL A 140 1.95 12.48 0.21
N VAL A 141 3.05 12.88 0.84
CA VAL A 141 3.17 12.91 2.30
C VAL A 141 2.13 13.83 2.95
N ALA A 142 1.94 15.04 2.41
CA ALA A 142 0.98 16.01 2.94
C ALA A 142 -0.46 15.54 2.85
N GLU A 143 -0.88 15.01 1.70
CA GLU A 143 -2.23 14.49 1.49
C GLU A 143 -2.51 13.23 2.32
N SER A 144 -1.49 12.39 2.52
CA SER A 144 -1.56 11.20 3.36
C SER A 144 -1.81 11.56 4.83
N ALA A 145 -1.09 12.56 5.35
CA ALA A 145 -1.27 13.03 6.73
C ALA A 145 -2.69 13.55 7.00
N LEU A 146 -3.33 14.18 6.02
CA LEU A 146 -4.72 14.65 6.12
C LEU A 146 -5.74 13.49 6.15
N ARG A 147 -5.33 12.27 5.79
CA ARG A 147 -6.18 11.07 5.68
C ARG A 147 -5.69 9.90 6.52
N GLU A 148 -5.10 10.23 7.68
CA GLU A 148 -4.72 9.24 8.71
C GLU A 148 -3.61 8.26 8.28
N VAL A 149 -2.77 8.63 7.29
CA VAL A 149 -1.54 7.89 6.96
C VAL A 149 -0.36 8.80 7.25
N GLN A 150 0.45 8.47 8.26
CA GLN A 150 1.52 9.32 8.78
C GLN A 150 2.87 8.75 8.43
N PHE A 151 3.59 9.38 7.49
CA PHE A 151 4.96 9.01 7.18
C PHE A 151 5.91 9.42 8.31
N LEU A 152 6.87 8.54 8.63
CA LEU A 152 7.95 8.86 9.55
C LEU A 152 8.93 9.81 8.85
N ARG A 153 9.53 10.71 9.64
CA ARG A 153 10.69 11.46 9.15
C ARG A 153 11.90 10.53 9.10
N PRO A 154 12.85 10.72 8.17
CA PRO A 154 14.04 9.87 8.06
C PRO A 154 14.79 9.70 9.39
N GLU A 155 14.91 10.76 10.18
CA GLU A 155 15.56 10.75 11.49
C GLU A 155 14.82 9.94 12.57
N ASP A 156 13.54 9.65 12.38
CA ASP A 156 12.71 8.83 13.30
C ASP A 156 12.72 7.35 12.90
N CYS A 157 13.28 6.99 11.74
CA CYS A 157 13.42 5.62 11.31
C CYS A 157 14.62 4.93 11.98
N ALA A 158 14.47 3.67 12.36
CA ALA A 158 15.53 2.89 12.96
C ALA A 158 16.69 2.60 11.99
N PHE A 159 16.41 2.58 10.69
CA PHE A 159 17.38 2.42 9.61
C PHE A 159 16.81 2.93 8.28
N ASP A 160 17.71 3.16 7.32
CA ASP A 160 17.37 3.46 5.93
C ASP A 160 17.50 2.20 5.07
N MET A 161 16.39 1.69 4.54
CA MET A 161 16.33 0.46 3.74
C MET A 161 17.16 0.57 2.45
N LEU A 162 17.12 1.73 1.79
CA LEU A 162 17.85 1.92 0.53
C LEU A 162 19.36 1.99 0.77
N ALA A 163 19.79 2.56 1.90
CA ALA A 163 21.19 2.55 2.30
C ALA A 163 21.68 1.15 2.68
N LEU A 164 20.85 0.32 3.31
CA LEU A 164 21.19 -1.08 3.60
C LEU A 164 21.41 -1.88 2.30
N LYS A 165 20.57 -1.71 1.29
CA LYS A 165 20.75 -2.36 -0.01
C LYS A 165 22.06 -1.92 -0.66
N ALA A 166 22.32 -0.62 -0.75
CA ALA A 166 23.54 -0.08 -1.37
C ALA A 166 24.82 -0.56 -0.70
N ALA A 167 24.80 -0.86 0.61
CA ALA A 167 25.95 -1.40 1.35
C ALA A 167 26.18 -2.89 1.13
N ALA A 168 25.22 -3.63 0.58
CA ALA A 168 25.28 -5.07 0.31
C ALA A 168 25.73 -5.41 -1.12
N GLU A 169 25.77 -4.43 -2.02
CA GLU A 169 26.27 -4.52 -3.40
C GLU A 169 27.79 -4.22 -3.46
#